data_d43355abf685ac64aa2bdac66c11ad80
#
_entry.id   d43355abf685ac64aa2bdac66c11ad80
#
_cell.length_a   1.000
_cell.length_b   1.000
_cell.length_c   1.000
_cell.angle_alpha   90.00
_cell.angle_beta   90.00
_cell.angle_gamma   90.00
#
_symmetry.space_group_name_H-M   'P 1'
#
loop_
_entity.id
_entity.type
_entity.pdbx_description
1 polymer ?
#
loop_
_entity_poly.entity_id
_entity_poly.type
_entity_poly.pdbx_seq_one_letter_code
_entity_poly.pdbx_strand_id
1 'polypeptide(L)'
;MTAMHCIDEFVQKAELRVPLYTNEIYEYVKSKLPNTDRATLNVFLQRYEKRNPDFVRYKKGVYYKTVHTPFGVAGIDTTELIKRMYLVNGDEVIGYESGPSYMNKIGLTTQMPNMTYIVTTRTRYTTEDKKDGIYLIKPVIQINRDNYRYLQLLDMLDNKMKVKIEADNYREILRKQIGTFGLSFERLIGYAKYYNNNNVYAGLSELARGVN
;
A
#
# COMPACT_ATOMS: atom_id res chain seq x y z
N MET A 1 26.51 -8.16 25.06
CA MET A 1 25.82 -7.96 23.75
C MET A 1 25.85 -6.47 23.44
N THR A 2 26.18 -6.06 22.22
CA THR A 2 26.24 -4.64 21.82
C THR A 2 25.08 -4.31 20.90
N ALA A 3 24.68 -3.02 20.81
CA ALA A 3 23.61 -2.58 19.89
C ALA A 3 23.95 -2.91 18.42
N MET A 4 25.23 -2.82 18.03
CA MET A 4 25.70 -3.20 16.71
C MET A 4 25.47 -4.68 16.39
N HIS A 5 25.73 -5.57 17.35
CA HIS A 5 25.47 -7.00 17.21
C HIS A 5 23.94 -7.29 17.09
N CYS A 6 23.12 -6.60 17.86
CA CYS A 6 21.65 -6.74 17.74
C CYS A 6 21.12 -6.28 16.38
N ILE A 7 21.67 -5.18 15.84
CA ILE A 7 21.31 -4.70 14.49
C ILE A 7 21.74 -5.75 13.45
N ASP A 8 22.96 -6.26 13.55
CA ASP A 8 23.44 -7.29 12.63
C ASP A 8 22.55 -8.55 12.67
N GLU A 9 22.23 -9.05 13.85
CA GLU A 9 21.34 -10.21 14.02
C GLU A 9 19.96 -9.98 13.39
N PHE A 10 19.38 -8.76 13.55
CA PHE A 10 18.11 -8.40 12.94
C PHE A 10 18.20 -8.38 11.42
N VAL A 11 19.23 -7.74 10.86
CA VAL A 11 19.43 -7.59 9.42
C VAL A 11 19.74 -8.94 8.76
N GLN A 12 20.50 -9.83 9.42
CA GLN A 12 20.79 -11.15 8.87
C GLN A 12 19.55 -12.04 8.71
N LYS A 13 18.57 -11.89 9.60
CA LYS A 13 17.28 -12.60 9.52
C LYS A 13 16.31 -11.99 8.50
N ALA A 14 16.58 -10.79 8.03
CA ALA A 14 15.73 -10.09 7.09
C ALA A 14 15.85 -10.67 5.67
N GLU A 15 14.70 -10.71 4.98
CA GLU A 15 14.66 -11.08 3.56
C GLU A 15 15.27 -9.99 2.68
N LEU A 16 15.80 -10.39 1.53
CA LEU A 16 16.40 -9.47 0.56
C LEU A 16 15.33 -8.55 -0.03
N ARG A 17 15.67 -7.27 -0.16
CA ARG A 17 14.87 -6.22 -0.78
C ARG A 17 13.59 -5.83 -0.02
N VAL A 18 13.29 -6.51 1.10
CA VAL A 18 12.13 -6.19 1.96
C VAL A 18 12.43 -4.95 2.81
N PRO A 19 11.47 -4.01 2.95
CA PRO A 19 11.64 -2.83 3.79
C PRO A 19 11.88 -3.18 5.27
N LEU A 20 12.88 -2.56 5.87
CA LEU A 20 13.21 -2.64 7.29
C LEU A 20 13.00 -1.26 7.91
N TYR A 21 12.07 -1.15 8.84
CA TYR A 21 11.76 0.13 9.47
C TYR A 21 12.60 0.37 10.72
N THR A 22 13.09 1.60 10.90
CA THR A 22 13.83 1.99 12.10
C THR A 22 13.08 1.65 13.39
N ASN A 23 11.74 1.72 13.39
CA ASN A 23 10.95 1.35 14.56
C ASN A 23 11.05 -0.15 14.89
N GLU A 24 10.99 -1.01 13.88
CA GLU A 24 11.10 -2.48 14.06
C GLU A 24 12.50 -2.84 14.60
N ILE A 25 13.53 -2.24 14.01
CA ILE A 25 14.91 -2.41 14.49
C ILE A 25 15.04 -1.90 15.93
N TYR A 26 14.42 -0.75 16.24
CA TYR A 26 14.44 -0.19 17.60
C TYR A 26 13.80 -1.10 18.63
N GLU A 27 12.60 -1.60 18.35
CA GLU A 27 11.90 -2.51 19.28
C GLU A 27 12.68 -3.81 19.47
N TYR A 28 13.28 -4.34 18.39
CA TYR A 28 14.14 -5.50 18.48
C TYR A 28 15.39 -5.25 19.36
N VAL A 29 16.11 -4.15 19.11
CA VAL A 29 17.29 -3.80 19.90
C VAL A 29 16.91 -3.53 21.36
N LYS A 30 15.83 -2.80 21.60
CA LYS A 30 15.34 -2.48 22.94
C LYS A 30 14.92 -3.72 23.73
N SER A 31 14.38 -4.75 23.08
CA SER A 31 14.04 -6.03 23.72
C SER A 31 15.29 -6.76 24.28
N LYS A 32 16.46 -6.53 23.68
CA LYS A 32 17.74 -7.11 24.11
C LYS A 32 18.55 -6.16 24.99
N LEU A 33 18.42 -4.85 24.77
CA LEU A 33 19.15 -3.77 25.45
C LEU A 33 18.18 -2.66 25.87
N PRO A 34 17.45 -2.81 27.00
CA PRO A 34 16.35 -1.92 27.41
C PRO A 34 16.75 -0.44 27.55
N ASN A 35 18.00 -0.14 27.85
CA ASN A 35 18.51 1.22 28.05
C ASN A 35 18.91 1.95 26.73
N THR A 36 18.70 1.32 25.56
CA THR A 36 18.99 1.97 24.27
C THR A 36 17.91 2.96 23.93
N ASP A 37 18.28 4.23 23.72
CA ASP A 37 17.39 5.25 23.21
C ASP A 37 17.42 5.33 21.67
N ARG A 38 16.45 6.06 21.06
CA ARG A 38 16.32 6.18 19.61
C ARG A 38 17.47 6.98 18.98
N ALA A 39 18.02 7.96 19.67
CA ALA A 39 19.11 8.78 19.15
C ALA A 39 20.38 7.93 19.02
N THR A 40 20.66 7.15 20.06
CA THR A 40 21.77 6.19 20.08
C THR A 40 21.61 5.14 18.96
N LEU A 41 20.41 4.56 18.77
CA LEU A 41 20.14 3.63 17.70
C LEU A 41 20.42 4.25 16.32
N ASN A 42 19.98 5.46 16.07
CA ASN A 42 20.20 6.13 14.78
C ASN A 42 21.70 6.30 14.47
N VAL A 43 22.51 6.61 15.46
CA VAL A 43 23.98 6.65 15.31
C VAL A 43 24.53 5.28 14.94
N PHE A 44 24.07 4.22 15.59
CA PHE A 44 24.50 2.86 15.27
C PHE A 44 24.05 2.41 13.87
N LEU A 45 22.83 2.74 13.45
CA LEU A 45 22.34 2.45 12.10
C LEU A 45 23.18 3.14 11.02
N GLN A 46 23.56 4.39 11.21
CA GLN A 46 24.45 5.11 10.28
C GLN A 46 25.84 4.46 10.21
N ARG A 47 26.38 4.00 11.36
CA ARG A 47 27.67 3.30 11.39
C ARG A 47 27.57 1.91 10.76
N TYR A 48 26.46 1.22 10.95
CA TYR A 48 26.21 -0.09 10.37
C TYR A 48 26.09 0.00 8.84
N GLU A 49 25.32 0.97 8.32
CA GLU A 49 25.20 1.26 6.89
C GLU A 49 26.55 1.51 6.23
N LYS A 50 27.41 2.33 6.84
CA LYS A 50 28.76 2.62 6.32
C LYS A 50 29.68 1.39 6.25
N ARG A 51 29.47 0.40 7.11
CA ARG A 51 30.30 -0.82 7.18
C ARG A 51 29.76 -1.99 6.38
N ASN A 52 28.48 -1.93 6.01
CA ASN A 52 27.79 -3.02 5.33
C ASN A 52 27.16 -2.51 4.02
N PRO A 53 27.86 -2.68 2.89
CA PRO A 53 27.37 -2.20 1.58
C PRO A 53 26.02 -2.80 1.17
N ASP A 54 25.69 -3.99 1.70
CA ASP A 54 24.41 -4.66 1.43
C ASP A 54 23.25 -4.12 2.27
N PHE A 55 23.49 -3.24 3.24
CA PHE A 55 22.47 -2.58 4.03
C PHE A 55 22.32 -1.13 3.58
N VAL A 56 21.27 -0.86 2.82
CA VAL A 56 21.06 0.40 2.11
C VAL A 56 19.90 1.18 2.70
N ARG A 57 20.11 2.48 2.90
CA ARG A 57 19.05 3.41 3.27
C ARG A 57 18.24 3.82 2.04
N TYR A 58 16.96 3.48 2.02
CA TYR A 58 16.05 3.89 0.96
C TYR A 58 15.57 5.33 1.12
N LYS A 59 15.03 5.64 2.32
CA LYS A 59 14.65 6.99 2.76
C LYS A 59 14.72 7.08 4.28
N LYS A 60 14.43 8.24 4.85
CA LYS A 60 14.45 8.44 6.31
C LYS A 60 13.58 7.39 7.02
N GLY A 61 14.20 6.60 7.88
CA GLY A 61 13.55 5.58 8.68
C GLY A 61 13.26 4.26 7.95
N VAL A 62 13.70 4.11 6.68
CA VAL A 62 13.51 2.89 5.88
C VAL A 62 14.84 2.43 5.29
N TYR A 63 15.20 1.20 5.58
CA TYR A 63 16.37 0.50 5.07
C TYR A 63 15.95 -0.78 4.37
N TYR A 64 16.85 -1.43 3.69
CA TYR A 64 16.65 -2.76 3.14
C TYR A 64 17.99 -3.45 2.94
N LYS A 65 17.94 -4.77 2.87
CA LYS A 65 19.08 -5.61 2.53
C LYS A 65 19.09 -5.83 1.02
N THR A 66 20.18 -5.50 0.37
CA THR A 66 20.32 -5.64 -1.08
C THR A 66 21.23 -6.77 -1.47
N VAL A 67 21.36 -7.00 -2.75
CA VAL A 67 22.35 -7.89 -3.38
C VAL A 67 22.98 -7.16 -4.56
N HIS A 68 24.29 -7.31 -4.68
CA HIS A 68 25.03 -6.83 -5.84
C HIS A 68 24.89 -7.84 -6.99
N THR A 69 24.48 -7.34 -8.14
CA THR A 69 24.35 -8.13 -9.36
C THR A 69 25.29 -7.61 -10.45
N PRO A 70 25.57 -8.36 -11.53
CA PRO A 70 26.32 -7.84 -12.66
C PRO A 70 25.74 -6.57 -13.30
N PHE A 71 24.44 -6.31 -13.07
CA PHE A 71 23.70 -5.15 -13.58
C PHE A 71 23.59 -4.00 -12.56
N GLY A 72 24.23 -4.12 -11.39
CA GLY A 72 24.21 -3.13 -10.32
C GLY A 72 23.54 -3.63 -9.04
N VAL A 73 23.26 -2.69 -8.15
CA VAL A 73 22.63 -2.94 -6.85
C VAL A 73 21.12 -3.14 -7.02
N ALA A 74 20.58 -4.25 -6.52
CA ALA A 74 19.15 -4.51 -6.58
C ALA A 74 18.38 -3.52 -5.68
N GLY A 75 17.35 -2.87 -6.24
CA GLY A 75 16.49 -1.91 -5.51
C GLY A 75 15.57 -2.59 -4.50
N ILE A 76 14.96 -1.79 -3.64
CA ILE A 76 13.93 -2.25 -2.69
C ILE A 76 12.73 -2.85 -3.44
N ASP A 77 12.03 -3.80 -2.83
CA ASP A 77 10.73 -4.28 -3.33
C ASP A 77 9.66 -3.20 -3.10
N THR A 78 9.28 -2.53 -4.19
CA THR A 78 8.29 -1.44 -4.14
C THR A 78 6.89 -1.94 -3.82
N THR A 79 6.55 -3.19 -4.16
CA THR A 79 5.25 -3.78 -3.83
C THR A 79 5.12 -3.98 -2.32
N GLU A 80 6.15 -4.57 -1.71
CA GLU A 80 6.18 -4.77 -0.26
C GLU A 80 6.32 -3.43 0.50
N LEU A 81 7.05 -2.46 -0.06
CA LEU A 81 7.15 -1.11 0.47
C LEU A 81 5.76 -0.44 0.53
N ILE A 82 5.02 -0.45 -0.58
CA ILE A 82 3.66 0.12 -0.67
C ILE A 82 2.73 -0.56 0.33
N LYS A 83 2.74 -1.89 0.35
CA LYS A 83 1.90 -2.69 1.24
C LYS A 83 2.13 -2.31 2.70
N ARG A 84 3.37 -2.32 3.17
CA ARG A 84 3.71 -2.05 4.58
C ARG A 84 3.59 -0.57 4.96
N MET A 85 3.78 0.36 4.02
CA MET A 85 3.64 1.79 4.31
C MET A 85 2.20 2.28 4.30
N TYR A 86 1.37 1.76 3.38
CA TYR A 86 0.11 2.39 3.03
C TYR A 86 -1.11 1.48 3.06
N LEU A 87 -0.95 0.14 2.96
CA LEU A 87 -2.09 -0.77 2.88
C LEU A 87 -2.37 -1.50 4.19
N VAL A 88 -1.32 -1.86 4.94
CA VAL A 88 -1.46 -2.61 6.19
C VAL A 88 -0.62 -2.01 7.33
N ASN A 89 -1.09 -2.18 8.56
CA ASN A 89 -0.37 -1.83 9.78
C ASN A 89 -0.54 -2.98 10.78
N GLY A 90 0.43 -3.90 10.82
CA GLY A 90 0.22 -5.19 11.46
C GLY A 90 -0.93 -5.95 10.81
N ASP A 91 -1.94 -6.31 11.60
CA ASP A 91 -3.15 -7.00 11.12
C ASP A 91 -4.24 -6.05 10.60
N GLU A 92 -4.07 -4.75 10.75
CA GLU A 92 -5.05 -3.75 10.33
C GLU A 92 -4.89 -3.39 8.86
N VAL A 93 -6.01 -3.34 8.11
CA VAL A 93 -6.07 -2.76 6.78
C VAL A 93 -6.26 -1.25 6.92
N ILE A 94 -5.31 -0.49 6.39
CA ILE A 94 -5.29 0.98 6.47
C ILE A 94 -5.37 1.65 5.10
N GLY A 95 -5.40 0.87 4.04
CA GLY A 95 -5.48 1.38 2.67
C GLY A 95 -5.76 0.30 1.64
N TYR A 96 -5.96 0.75 0.40
CA TYR A 96 -6.16 -0.10 -0.77
C TYR A 96 -5.72 0.62 -2.05
N GLU A 97 -5.37 -0.16 -3.07
CA GLU A 97 -5.07 0.36 -4.40
C GLU A 97 -6.36 0.78 -5.10
N SER A 98 -6.36 1.91 -5.79
CA SER A 98 -7.53 2.49 -6.46
C SER A 98 -7.15 3.16 -7.78
N GLY A 99 -8.10 3.85 -8.41
CA GLY A 99 -7.91 4.67 -9.60
C GLY A 99 -7.33 3.92 -10.80
N PRO A 100 -6.58 4.64 -11.69
CA PRO A 100 -6.10 4.07 -12.95
C PRO A 100 -5.26 2.81 -12.79
N SER A 101 -4.39 2.73 -11.76
CA SER A 101 -3.52 1.57 -11.54
C SER A 101 -4.32 0.31 -11.23
N TYR A 102 -5.32 0.42 -10.36
CA TYR A 102 -6.18 -0.72 -10.03
C TYR A 102 -7.13 -1.09 -11.18
N MET A 103 -7.70 -0.10 -11.87
CA MET A 103 -8.57 -0.33 -13.03
C MET A 103 -7.83 -1.06 -14.17
N ASN A 104 -6.58 -0.69 -14.43
CA ASN A 104 -5.72 -1.42 -15.38
C ASN A 104 -5.46 -2.86 -14.92
N LYS A 105 -5.12 -3.05 -13.65
CA LYS A 105 -4.82 -4.35 -13.05
C LYS A 105 -5.97 -5.37 -13.15
N ILE A 106 -7.21 -4.89 -13.08
CA ILE A 106 -8.42 -5.74 -13.22
C ILE A 106 -8.99 -5.77 -14.63
N GLY A 107 -8.35 -5.09 -15.60
CA GLY A 107 -8.69 -5.14 -17.01
C GLY A 107 -9.83 -4.20 -17.44
N LEU A 108 -10.13 -3.14 -16.67
CA LEU A 108 -11.15 -2.14 -17.06
C LEU A 108 -10.60 -1.14 -18.08
N THR A 109 -9.29 -0.95 -18.14
CA THR A 109 -8.63 -0.03 -19.06
C THR A 109 -7.27 -0.60 -19.48
N THR A 110 -6.81 -0.26 -20.66
CA THR A 110 -5.46 -0.57 -21.15
C THR A 110 -4.46 0.54 -20.84
N GLN A 111 -4.91 1.67 -20.30
CA GLN A 111 -4.05 2.78 -19.92
C GLN A 111 -3.06 2.36 -18.84
N MET A 112 -1.77 2.54 -19.13
CA MET A 112 -0.68 2.29 -18.17
C MET A 112 -0.41 3.57 -17.37
N PRO A 113 -0.81 3.64 -16.09
CA PRO A 113 -0.55 4.82 -15.28
C PRO A 113 0.93 4.92 -14.89
N ASN A 114 1.46 6.13 -14.87
CA ASN A 114 2.83 6.39 -14.42
C ASN A 114 2.98 6.30 -12.88
N MET A 115 1.87 6.21 -12.17
CA MET A 115 1.84 6.19 -10.71
C MET A 115 0.89 5.10 -10.21
N THR A 116 1.20 4.57 -9.02
CA THR A 116 0.28 3.70 -8.29
C THR A 116 -0.63 4.56 -7.41
N TYR A 117 -1.93 4.40 -7.54
CA TYR A 117 -2.93 5.16 -6.80
C TYR A 117 -3.36 4.40 -5.55
N ILE A 118 -3.18 5.01 -4.39
CA ILE A 118 -3.42 4.39 -3.09
C ILE A 118 -4.36 5.27 -2.26
N VAL A 119 -5.49 4.72 -1.85
CA VAL A 119 -6.35 5.32 -0.81
C VAL A 119 -5.89 4.80 0.54
N THR A 120 -5.53 5.71 1.46
CA THR A 120 -4.98 5.31 2.77
C THR A 120 -5.25 6.32 3.87
N THR A 121 -5.42 5.82 5.09
CA THR A 121 -5.55 6.64 6.30
C THR A 121 -4.22 7.27 6.74
N ARG A 122 -3.10 6.90 6.11
CA ARG A 122 -1.78 7.49 6.39
C ARG A 122 -1.60 8.90 5.83
N THR A 123 -2.50 9.36 4.99
CA THR A 123 -2.47 10.73 4.47
C THR A 123 -3.66 11.56 4.95
N ARG A 124 -3.42 12.84 5.23
CA ARG A 124 -4.47 13.82 5.56
C ARG A 124 -5.00 14.54 4.32
N TYR A 125 -4.20 14.54 3.26
CA TYR A 125 -4.47 15.24 2.01
C TYR A 125 -4.11 14.36 0.83
N THR A 126 -4.78 14.55 -0.30
CA THR A 126 -4.36 13.95 -1.56
C THR A 126 -3.02 14.56 -1.97
N THR A 127 -2.02 13.74 -2.23
CA THR A 127 -0.64 14.17 -2.52
C THR A 127 0.11 13.15 -3.37
N GLU A 128 1.18 13.60 -4.01
CA GLU A 128 2.08 12.75 -4.79
C GLU A 128 3.37 12.45 -4.01
N ASP A 129 3.78 11.19 -4.00
CA ASP A 129 5.16 10.79 -3.69
C ASP A 129 5.86 10.44 -5.01
N LYS A 130 6.48 11.45 -5.63
CA LYS A 130 7.13 11.30 -6.94
C LYS A 130 8.30 10.32 -6.91
N LYS A 131 8.97 10.18 -5.78
CA LYS A 131 10.10 9.27 -5.63
C LYS A 131 9.67 7.82 -5.76
N ASP A 132 8.55 7.49 -5.13
CA ASP A 132 8.02 6.12 -5.10
C ASP A 132 7.01 5.88 -6.24
N GLY A 133 6.68 6.90 -7.05
CA GLY A 133 5.67 6.81 -8.09
C GLY A 133 4.27 6.54 -7.54
N ILE A 134 3.93 7.16 -6.40
CA ILE A 134 2.68 6.90 -5.68
C ILE A 134 1.84 8.16 -5.61
N TYR A 135 0.55 8.01 -5.89
CA TYR A 135 -0.46 9.04 -5.68
C TYR A 135 -1.32 8.65 -4.49
N LEU A 136 -1.19 9.38 -3.38
CA LEU A 136 -1.91 9.11 -2.14
C LEU A 136 -3.23 9.87 -2.11
N ILE A 137 -4.30 9.17 -1.81
CA ILE A 137 -5.67 9.71 -1.76
C ILE A 137 -6.20 9.56 -0.34
N LYS A 138 -6.77 10.66 0.17
CA LYS A 138 -7.49 10.63 1.44
C LYS A 138 -8.78 9.82 1.28
N PRO A 139 -9.08 8.86 2.18
CA PRO A 139 -10.31 8.08 2.11
C PRO A 139 -11.54 8.93 2.46
N VAL A 140 -12.69 8.56 1.92
CA VAL A 140 -13.99 9.20 2.23
C VAL A 140 -14.48 8.90 3.65
N ILE A 141 -14.12 7.70 4.17
CA ILE A 141 -14.37 7.28 5.56
C ILE A 141 -13.16 6.47 6.06
N GLN A 142 -13.12 6.20 7.36
CA GLN A 142 -12.11 5.34 7.97
C GLN A 142 -12.09 3.95 7.31
N ILE A 143 -10.90 3.50 6.90
CA ILE A 143 -10.68 2.19 6.28
C ILE A 143 -10.46 1.15 7.38
N ASN A 144 -11.00 -0.04 7.17
CA ASN A 144 -10.77 -1.22 7.99
C ASN A 144 -10.90 -2.50 7.14
N ARG A 145 -10.64 -3.67 7.75
CA ARG A 145 -10.71 -4.98 7.09
C ARG A 145 -12.09 -5.29 6.49
N ASP A 146 -13.17 -4.78 7.10
CA ASP A 146 -14.55 -5.11 6.70
C ASP A 146 -15.10 -4.25 5.58
N ASN A 147 -14.49 -3.06 5.36
CA ASN A 147 -15.03 -2.09 4.39
C ASN A 147 -14.13 -1.80 3.19
N TYR A 148 -12.82 -2.09 3.25
CA TYR A 148 -11.90 -1.63 2.21
C TYR A 148 -12.24 -2.13 0.79
N ARG A 149 -12.77 -3.35 0.64
CA ARG A 149 -13.19 -3.89 -0.67
C ARG A 149 -14.43 -3.21 -1.20
N TYR A 150 -15.37 -2.85 -0.32
CA TYR A 150 -16.55 -2.07 -0.67
C TYR A 150 -16.14 -0.68 -1.17
N LEU A 151 -15.27 0.00 -0.44
CA LEU A 151 -14.77 1.32 -0.81
C LEU A 151 -13.98 1.26 -2.13
N GLN A 152 -13.16 0.24 -2.32
CA GLN A 152 -12.39 0.03 -3.55
C GLN A 152 -13.30 -0.11 -4.79
N LEU A 153 -14.41 -0.86 -4.69
CA LEU A 153 -15.39 -0.97 -5.76
C LEU A 153 -16.11 0.36 -6.01
N LEU A 154 -16.53 1.05 -4.95
CA LEU A 154 -17.24 2.32 -5.05
C LEU A 154 -16.36 3.43 -5.64
N ASP A 155 -15.06 3.45 -5.35
CA ASP A 155 -14.10 4.37 -5.98
C ASP A 155 -14.01 4.15 -7.49
N MET A 156 -14.11 2.92 -7.99
CA MET A 156 -14.14 2.63 -9.43
C MET A 156 -15.42 3.17 -10.08
N LEU A 157 -16.58 3.04 -9.39
CA LEU A 157 -17.84 3.59 -9.87
C LEU A 157 -17.89 5.12 -9.79
N ASP A 158 -17.29 5.70 -8.73
CA ASP A 158 -17.13 7.15 -8.57
C ASP A 158 -16.28 7.76 -9.69
N ASN A 159 -15.25 7.04 -10.11
CA ASN A 159 -14.33 7.38 -11.20
C ASN A 159 -13.91 8.87 -11.21
N LYS A 160 -13.59 9.41 -10.04
CA LYS A 160 -13.16 10.83 -9.89
C LYS A 160 -12.03 11.23 -10.82
N MET A 161 -11.18 10.28 -11.20
CA MET A 161 -10.05 10.51 -12.10
C MET A 161 -10.43 10.44 -13.57
N LYS A 162 -11.70 10.23 -13.89
CA LYS A 162 -12.25 10.16 -15.25
C LYS A 162 -11.46 9.20 -16.16
N VAL A 163 -11.08 8.06 -15.63
CA VAL A 163 -10.41 7.00 -16.39
C VAL A 163 -11.37 6.47 -17.44
N LYS A 164 -10.93 6.40 -18.69
CA LYS A 164 -11.73 5.78 -19.73
C LYS A 164 -11.83 4.28 -19.49
N ILE A 165 -13.04 3.78 -19.32
CA ILE A 165 -13.32 2.35 -19.29
C ILE A 165 -13.36 1.87 -20.74
N GLU A 166 -12.49 0.93 -21.09
CA GLU A 166 -12.31 0.42 -22.44
C GLU A 166 -12.84 -1.02 -22.60
N ALA A 167 -13.06 -1.71 -21.49
CA ALA A 167 -13.59 -3.06 -21.50
C ALA A 167 -15.09 -3.05 -21.82
N ASP A 168 -15.51 -3.67 -22.92
CA ASP A 168 -16.92 -3.81 -23.27
C ASP A 168 -17.70 -4.62 -22.24
N ASN A 169 -17.03 -5.59 -21.59
CA ASN A 169 -17.57 -6.43 -20.54
C ASN A 169 -17.31 -5.90 -19.11
N TYR A 170 -17.14 -4.59 -18.94
CA TYR A 170 -16.79 -3.99 -17.63
C TYR A 170 -17.74 -4.39 -16.49
N ARG A 171 -19.05 -4.58 -16.80
CA ARG A 171 -20.04 -5.03 -15.81
C ARG A 171 -19.74 -6.43 -15.28
N GLU A 172 -19.32 -7.34 -16.14
CA GLU A 172 -18.92 -8.72 -15.77
C GLU A 172 -17.67 -8.70 -14.90
N ILE A 173 -16.68 -7.86 -15.25
CA ILE A 173 -15.47 -7.68 -14.46
C ILE A 173 -15.83 -7.20 -13.06
N LEU A 174 -16.67 -6.17 -12.92
CA LEU A 174 -17.08 -5.64 -11.62
C LEU A 174 -17.93 -6.64 -10.82
N ARG A 175 -18.87 -7.38 -11.46
CA ARG A 175 -19.62 -8.45 -10.80
C ARG A 175 -18.72 -9.58 -10.32
N LYS A 176 -17.70 -9.92 -11.09
CA LYS A 176 -16.68 -10.88 -10.67
C LYS A 176 -15.96 -10.41 -9.40
N GLN A 177 -15.62 -9.11 -9.31
CA GLN A 177 -15.05 -8.55 -8.07
C GLN A 177 -16.02 -8.66 -6.88
N ILE A 178 -17.31 -8.35 -7.08
CA ILE A 178 -18.36 -8.51 -6.06
C ILE A 178 -18.41 -9.95 -5.56
N GLY A 179 -18.49 -10.93 -6.48
CA GLY A 179 -18.53 -12.36 -6.14
C GLY A 179 -17.25 -12.85 -5.47
N THR A 180 -16.08 -12.49 -6.01
CA THR A 180 -14.77 -12.91 -5.48
C THR A 180 -14.55 -12.45 -4.04
N PHE A 181 -15.01 -11.24 -3.70
CA PHE A 181 -14.85 -10.67 -2.36
C PHE A 181 -16.06 -10.84 -1.46
N GLY A 182 -17.13 -11.52 -1.92
CA GLY A 182 -18.35 -11.75 -1.15
C GLY A 182 -19.05 -10.43 -0.75
N LEU A 183 -19.06 -9.43 -1.64
CA LEU A 183 -19.65 -8.15 -1.35
C LEU A 183 -21.17 -8.18 -1.45
N SER A 184 -21.89 -7.72 -0.43
CA SER A 184 -23.34 -7.58 -0.49
C SER A 184 -23.76 -6.23 -1.04
N PHE A 185 -24.82 -6.21 -1.87
CA PHE A 185 -25.38 -4.95 -2.42
C PHE A 185 -25.94 -4.04 -1.33
N GLU A 186 -26.51 -4.60 -0.27
CA GLU A 186 -26.99 -3.83 0.89
C GLU A 186 -25.86 -2.99 1.50
N ARG A 187 -24.71 -3.59 1.76
CA ARG A 187 -23.54 -2.87 2.30
C ARG A 187 -22.92 -1.91 1.29
N LEU A 188 -22.92 -2.24 -0.01
CA LEU A 188 -22.47 -1.31 -1.07
C LEU A 188 -23.33 -0.04 -1.07
N ILE A 189 -24.67 -0.17 -1.03
CA ILE A 189 -25.58 0.95 -0.94
C ILE A 189 -25.36 1.73 0.37
N GLY A 190 -25.15 1.02 1.49
CA GLY A 190 -24.87 1.62 2.78
C GLY A 190 -23.59 2.49 2.78
N TYR A 191 -22.56 2.10 2.05
CA TYR A 191 -21.33 2.89 1.90
C TYR A 191 -21.42 3.96 0.79
N ALA A 192 -22.26 3.76 -0.23
CA ALA A 192 -22.43 4.71 -1.34
C ALA A 192 -22.85 6.11 -0.86
N LYS A 193 -23.55 6.23 0.26
CA LYS A 193 -23.95 7.52 0.87
C LYS A 193 -22.77 8.45 1.20
N TYR A 194 -21.57 7.93 1.36
CA TYR A 194 -20.36 8.73 1.62
C TYR A 194 -19.73 9.29 0.33
N TYR A 195 -20.21 8.80 -0.83
CA TYR A 195 -19.83 9.28 -2.15
C TYR A 195 -20.90 10.23 -2.66
N ASN A 196 -20.70 11.49 -2.59
CA ASN A 196 -21.67 12.48 -3.06
C ASN A 196 -21.69 12.54 -4.61
N ASN A 197 -21.99 11.39 -5.26
CA ASN A 197 -21.92 11.22 -6.70
C ASN A 197 -23.00 10.26 -7.22
N ASN A 198 -23.86 10.77 -8.10
CA ASN A 198 -24.94 9.99 -8.72
C ASN A 198 -24.42 8.83 -9.58
N ASN A 199 -23.21 8.91 -10.12
CA ASN A 199 -22.62 7.84 -10.92
C ASN A 199 -22.44 6.56 -10.10
N VAL A 200 -22.16 6.67 -8.80
CA VAL A 200 -22.01 5.51 -7.91
C VAL A 200 -23.33 4.75 -7.82
N TYR A 201 -24.45 5.45 -7.61
CA TYR A 201 -25.78 4.83 -7.54
C TYR A 201 -26.24 4.27 -8.89
N ALA A 202 -25.97 4.98 -9.99
CA ALA A 202 -26.26 4.51 -11.33
C ALA A 202 -25.48 3.21 -11.62
N GLY A 203 -24.18 3.18 -11.34
CA GLY A 203 -23.34 2.01 -11.51
C GLY A 203 -23.81 0.82 -10.65
N LEU A 204 -24.15 1.04 -9.39
CA LEU A 204 -24.70 -0.02 -8.53
C LEU A 204 -26.01 -0.58 -9.08
N SER A 205 -26.92 0.29 -9.58
CA SER A 205 -28.18 -0.13 -10.19
C SER A 205 -27.95 -0.97 -11.44
N GLU A 206 -26.98 -0.63 -12.28
CA GLU A 206 -26.59 -1.41 -13.47
C GLU A 206 -26.01 -2.78 -13.09
N LEU A 207 -25.20 -2.84 -12.05
CA LEU A 207 -24.62 -4.10 -11.57
C LEU A 207 -25.68 -5.01 -10.96
N ALA A 208 -26.66 -4.47 -10.27
CA ALA A 208 -27.73 -5.24 -9.65
C ALA A 208 -28.69 -5.89 -10.69
N ARG A 209 -28.97 -5.24 -11.82
CA ARG A 209 -29.89 -5.76 -12.86
C ARG A 209 -29.41 -7.04 -13.57
N GLY A 210 -28.23 -7.50 -13.35
CA GLY A 210 -27.69 -8.73 -13.96
C GLY A 210 -27.52 -9.91 -12.99
N VAL A 211 -28.08 -9.80 -11.81
CA VAL A 211 -28.10 -10.86 -10.79
C VAL A 211 -29.52 -11.46 -10.81
N ASN A 212 -29.81 -12.26 -11.84
CA ASN A 212 -30.96 -13.18 -11.90
C ASN A 212 -30.44 -14.60 -12.06
#